data_8f30432889d352cadf93386d711015a3
#
_entry.id   8f30432889d352cadf93386d711015a3
#
_cell.length_a   1.000
_cell.length_b   1.000
_cell.length_c   1.000
_cell.angle_alpha   90.00
_cell.angle_beta   90.00
_cell.angle_gamma   90.00
#
_symmetry.space_group_name_H-M   'P 1'
#
loop_
_entity.id
_entity.type
_entity.pdbx_description
1 polymer ?
#
loop_
_entity_poly.entity_id
_entity_poly.type
_entity_poly.pdbx_seq_one_letter_code
_entity_poly.pdbx_strand_id
1 'polypeptide(L)'
;MFTRTLFAMTLAAALFAGGCEKKEEAKEAEAPAVETPAVDLAAEEQAIRNRSGEWMNYANSKDAASIATKIFAPDGVLIADEKAHKGQAAIQAAMEADVKENPKSLVSWTSDAVRVAGSGDLAVETGTFTFDPDGDGKKPAIQGSFATTWVKADGEWRVLSDAGGENVAAPTT
;
A
#
# COMPACT_ATOMS: atom_id res chain seq x y z
N MET A 1 34.70 39.27 9.10
CA MET A 1 35.53 39.64 10.27
C MET A 1 35.31 38.58 11.32
N PHE A 2 36.23 37.60 11.36
CA PHE A 2 36.08 36.39 12.19
C PHE A 2 37.02 36.52 13.37
N THR A 3 36.49 36.45 14.57
CA THR A 3 37.32 36.44 15.80
C THR A 3 37.34 35.04 16.36
N ARG A 4 38.52 34.37 16.24
CA ARG A 4 38.81 33.08 16.86
C ARG A 4 39.33 33.34 18.29
N THR A 5 38.67 32.76 19.28
CA THR A 5 39.15 32.73 20.66
C THR A 5 39.78 31.34 20.93
N LEU A 6 41.10 31.30 21.11
CA LEU A 6 41.83 30.13 21.62
C LEU A 6 41.69 30.08 23.14
N PHE A 7 41.27 28.95 23.68
CA PHE A 7 41.38 28.65 25.11
C PHE A 7 42.53 27.66 25.32
N ALA A 8 43.54 28.11 26.04
CA ALA A 8 44.67 27.31 26.45
C ALA A 8 44.30 26.45 27.67
N MET A 9 44.59 25.16 27.58
CA MET A 9 44.30 24.19 28.64
C MET A 9 45.60 23.84 29.34
N THR A 10 45.75 24.26 30.60
CA THR A 10 46.84 23.93 31.51
C THR A 10 46.68 22.52 32.06
N LEU A 11 47.73 21.74 31.88
CA LEU A 11 47.88 20.36 32.38
C LEU A 11 48.31 20.38 33.84
N ALA A 12 47.50 19.83 34.75
CA ALA A 12 47.92 19.52 36.12
C ALA A 12 47.89 18.00 36.33
N ALA A 13 49.08 17.43 36.48
CA ALA A 13 49.27 16.02 36.84
C ALA A 13 49.09 15.85 38.35
N ALA A 14 48.18 15.02 38.81
CA ALA A 14 48.08 14.51 40.16
C ALA A 14 48.15 12.99 40.13
N LEU A 15 49.29 12.45 40.64
CA LEU A 15 49.46 11.03 40.96
C LEU A 15 48.62 10.70 42.21
N PHE A 16 47.71 9.77 42.13
CA PHE A 16 47.14 9.08 43.28
C PHE A 16 47.26 7.57 43.09
N ALA A 17 47.90 6.96 44.05
CA ALA A 17 48.11 5.53 44.14
C ALA A 17 46.89 4.82 44.73
N GLY A 18 46.62 3.64 44.19
CA GLY A 18 46.14 2.47 44.92
C GLY A 18 44.68 2.49 45.40
N GLY A 19 43.87 1.71 44.79
CA GLY A 19 42.58 1.24 45.26
C GLY A 19 41.92 0.34 44.22
N CYS A 20 42.11 -0.98 44.34
CA CYS A 20 41.28 -1.95 43.61
C CYS A 20 39.86 -1.91 44.15
N GLU A 21 39.02 -1.08 43.58
CA GLU A 21 37.57 -1.19 43.76
C GLU A 21 37.01 -2.04 42.61
N LYS A 22 36.49 -3.21 43.00
CA LYS A 22 35.70 -4.06 42.15
C LYS A 22 34.48 -3.25 41.69
N LYS A 23 34.51 -2.81 40.44
CA LYS A 23 33.34 -2.23 39.78
C LYS A 23 32.33 -3.35 39.59
N GLU A 24 31.30 -3.39 40.45
CA GLU A 24 30.07 -4.14 40.17
C GLU A 24 29.48 -3.55 38.91
N GLU A 25 29.56 -4.31 37.83
CA GLU A 25 28.76 -4.01 36.64
C GLU A 25 27.30 -4.09 37.04
N ALA A 26 26.65 -2.95 37.10
CA ALA A 26 25.19 -2.87 37.19
C ALA A 26 24.63 -3.55 35.94
N LYS A 27 24.12 -4.76 36.11
CA LYS A 27 23.36 -5.49 35.10
C LYS A 27 22.14 -4.62 34.78
N GLU A 28 22.23 -3.91 33.64
CA GLU A 28 21.14 -3.15 33.09
C GLU A 28 19.97 -4.13 32.92
N ALA A 29 18.91 -3.90 33.69
CA ALA A 29 17.70 -4.72 33.64
C ALA A 29 17.07 -4.47 32.26
N GLU A 30 17.21 -5.44 31.37
CA GLU A 30 16.54 -5.49 30.09
C GLU A 30 15.03 -5.35 30.37
N ALA A 31 14.45 -4.22 29.95
CA ALA A 31 13.01 -4.00 30.09
C ALA A 31 12.28 -5.15 29.37
N PRO A 32 11.20 -5.71 29.95
CA PRO A 32 10.47 -6.79 29.30
C PRO A 32 10.05 -6.34 27.90
N ALA A 33 10.46 -7.08 26.90
CA ALA A 33 10.00 -6.88 25.53
C ALA A 33 8.48 -7.01 25.54
N VAL A 34 7.78 -5.93 25.19
CA VAL A 34 6.34 -5.97 24.96
C VAL A 34 6.15 -6.83 23.71
N GLU A 35 5.75 -8.08 23.90
CA GLU A 35 5.38 -8.96 22.79
C GLU A 35 4.16 -8.35 22.11
N THR A 36 4.37 -7.68 20.97
CA THR A 36 3.28 -7.28 20.08
C THR A 36 2.63 -8.57 19.57
N PRO A 37 1.31 -8.74 19.68
CA PRO A 37 0.65 -9.93 19.17
C PRO A 37 1.04 -10.16 17.72
N ALA A 38 1.40 -11.39 17.37
CA ALA A 38 1.74 -11.75 16.01
C ALA A 38 0.53 -11.49 15.10
N VAL A 39 0.75 -10.79 13.99
CA VAL A 39 -0.30 -10.50 13.00
C VAL A 39 -0.71 -11.82 12.33
N ASP A 40 -2.00 -12.09 12.25
CA ASP A 40 -2.54 -13.19 11.46
C ASP A 40 -2.57 -12.81 9.98
N LEU A 41 -1.46 -13.06 9.29
CA LEU A 41 -1.29 -12.70 7.87
C LEU A 41 -2.32 -13.40 6.97
N ALA A 42 -2.78 -14.60 7.32
CA ALA A 42 -3.79 -15.30 6.54
C ALA A 42 -5.17 -14.63 6.66
N ALA A 43 -5.53 -14.16 7.85
CA ALA A 43 -6.76 -13.38 8.05
C ALA A 43 -6.69 -12.04 7.31
N GLU A 44 -5.54 -11.38 7.30
CA GLU A 44 -5.34 -10.12 6.57
C GLU A 44 -5.42 -10.33 5.05
N GLU A 45 -4.83 -11.40 4.52
CA GLU A 45 -4.96 -11.77 3.11
C GLU A 45 -6.43 -11.98 2.72
N GLN A 46 -7.20 -12.68 3.54
CA GLN A 46 -8.61 -12.91 3.28
C GLN A 46 -9.43 -11.60 3.36
N ALA A 47 -9.09 -10.71 4.28
CA ALA A 47 -9.73 -9.39 4.38
C ALA A 47 -9.52 -8.55 3.11
N ILE A 48 -8.31 -8.58 2.53
CA ILE A 48 -8.02 -7.90 1.26
C ILE A 48 -8.83 -8.52 0.11
N ARG A 49 -8.88 -9.85 0.00
CA ARG A 49 -9.70 -10.52 -1.04
C ARG A 49 -11.17 -10.16 -0.94
N ASN A 50 -11.72 -10.07 0.26
CA ASN A 50 -13.10 -9.65 0.49
C ASN A 50 -13.28 -8.19 0.04
N ARG A 51 -12.33 -7.31 0.38
CA ARG A 51 -12.37 -5.90 0.02
C ARG A 51 -12.26 -5.68 -1.50
N SER A 52 -11.42 -6.47 -2.17
CA SER A 52 -11.30 -6.54 -3.62
C SER A 52 -12.64 -6.96 -4.27
N GLY A 53 -13.34 -7.94 -3.69
CA GLY A 53 -14.67 -8.32 -4.13
C GLY A 53 -15.73 -7.22 -3.96
N GLU A 54 -15.68 -6.45 -2.88
CA GLU A 54 -16.55 -5.28 -2.70
C GLU A 54 -16.29 -4.22 -3.77
N TRP A 55 -15.04 -3.97 -4.11
CA TRP A 55 -14.67 -3.05 -5.18
C TRP A 55 -15.28 -3.50 -6.51
N MET A 56 -15.16 -4.78 -6.87
CA MET A 56 -15.78 -5.33 -8.08
C MET A 56 -17.29 -5.11 -8.11
N ASN A 57 -17.96 -5.26 -6.98
CA ASN A 57 -19.41 -4.99 -6.88
C ASN A 57 -19.73 -3.51 -7.13
N TYR A 58 -18.94 -2.58 -6.55
CA TYR A 58 -19.14 -1.14 -6.84
C TYR A 58 -18.86 -0.81 -8.31
N ALA A 59 -17.81 -1.39 -8.90
CA ALA A 59 -17.51 -1.19 -10.33
C ALA A 59 -18.66 -1.64 -11.23
N ASN A 60 -19.20 -2.83 -11.00
CA ASN A 60 -20.30 -3.37 -11.78
C ASN A 60 -21.64 -2.67 -11.52
N SER A 61 -21.85 -2.09 -10.34
CA SER A 61 -23.00 -1.24 -10.04
C SER A 61 -22.82 0.23 -10.48
N LYS A 62 -21.66 0.59 -11.07
CA LYS A 62 -21.34 1.94 -11.52
C LYS A 62 -21.29 2.98 -10.40
N ASP A 63 -20.98 2.55 -9.20
CA ASP A 63 -20.89 3.41 -8.02
C ASP A 63 -19.47 4.00 -7.85
N ALA A 64 -19.14 4.96 -8.71
CA ALA A 64 -17.85 5.66 -8.70
C ALA A 64 -17.56 6.34 -7.35
N ALA A 65 -18.59 6.87 -6.69
CA ALA A 65 -18.44 7.55 -5.40
C ALA A 65 -18.02 6.57 -4.30
N SER A 66 -18.61 5.38 -4.23
CA SER A 66 -18.22 4.34 -3.27
C SER A 66 -16.82 3.79 -3.58
N ILE A 67 -16.44 3.62 -4.84
CA ILE A 67 -15.06 3.24 -5.21
C ILE A 67 -14.10 4.27 -4.62
N ALA A 68 -14.27 5.54 -4.94
CA ALA A 68 -13.35 6.59 -4.52
C ALA A 68 -13.25 6.71 -2.99
N THR A 69 -14.39 6.70 -2.28
CA THR A 69 -14.44 7.05 -0.86
C THR A 69 -14.29 5.85 0.08
N LYS A 70 -14.70 4.65 -0.36
CA LYS A 70 -14.66 3.46 0.49
C LYS A 70 -13.48 2.54 0.15
N ILE A 71 -13.11 2.44 -1.13
CA ILE A 71 -12.03 1.55 -1.57
C ILE A 71 -10.68 2.26 -1.51
N PHE A 72 -10.56 3.46 -2.07
CA PHE A 72 -9.28 4.17 -2.12
C PHE A 72 -8.98 4.93 -0.81
N ALA A 73 -7.69 4.96 -0.45
CA ALA A 73 -7.18 5.84 0.59
C ALA A 73 -7.38 7.32 0.18
N PRO A 74 -7.44 8.28 1.15
CA PRO A 74 -7.63 9.70 0.82
C PRO A 74 -6.60 10.27 -0.15
N ASP A 75 -5.35 9.79 -0.08
CA ASP A 75 -4.22 10.11 -0.95
C ASP A 75 -3.93 9.04 -2.01
N GLY A 76 -4.87 8.12 -2.23
CA GLY A 76 -4.75 7.02 -3.17
C GLY A 76 -4.50 7.48 -4.60
N VAL A 77 -3.92 6.60 -5.40
CA VAL A 77 -3.59 6.86 -6.81
C VAL A 77 -4.15 5.75 -7.68
N LEU A 78 -4.94 6.13 -8.68
CA LEU A 78 -5.36 5.23 -9.76
C LEU A 78 -4.57 5.59 -11.01
N ILE A 79 -3.92 4.60 -11.61
CA ILE A 79 -3.27 4.74 -12.92
C ILE A 79 -4.16 4.09 -13.97
N ALA A 80 -4.83 4.90 -14.76
CA ALA A 80 -5.71 4.48 -15.84
C ALA A 80 -5.50 5.41 -17.05
N ASP A 81 -5.68 4.89 -18.27
CA ASP A 81 -5.52 5.65 -19.53
C ASP A 81 -4.21 6.42 -19.61
N GLU A 82 -3.11 5.78 -19.19
CA GLU A 82 -1.76 6.37 -19.14
C GLU A 82 -1.65 7.62 -18.25
N LYS A 83 -2.60 7.82 -17.35
CA LYS A 83 -2.68 8.96 -16.42
C LYS A 83 -2.74 8.51 -14.98
N ALA A 84 -2.18 9.33 -14.09
CA ALA A 84 -2.30 9.16 -12.65
C ALA A 84 -3.38 10.08 -12.08
N HIS A 85 -4.45 9.50 -11.57
CA HIS A 85 -5.53 10.20 -10.87
C HIS A 85 -5.23 10.14 -9.37
N LYS A 86 -4.91 11.29 -8.75
CA LYS A 86 -4.44 11.36 -7.35
C LYS A 86 -5.53 11.91 -6.43
N GLY A 87 -5.80 11.16 -5.38
CA GLY A 87 -6.81 11.48 -4.38
C GLY A 87 -8.24 11.16 -4.82
N GLN A 88 -9.11 10.97 -3.85
CA GLN A 88 -10.48 10.46 -4.05
C GLN A 88 -11.29 11.25 -5.07
N ALA A 89 -11.20 12.59 -5.09
CA ALA A 89 -11.96 13.40 -6.04
C ALA A 89 -11.54 13.18 -7.49
N ALA A 90 -10.23 13.05 -7.77
CA ALA A 90 -9.74 12.78 -9.12
C ALA A 90 -10.06 11.33 -9.55
N ILE A 91 -10.00 10.38 -8.63
CA ILE A 91 -10.39 8.99 -8.87
C ILE A 91 -11.87 8.89 -9.19
N GLN A 92 -12.73 9.54 -8.39
CA GLN A 92 -14.17 9.57 -8.66
C GLN A 92 -14.47 10.12 -10.05
N ALA A 93 -13.86 11.26 -10.40
CA ALA A 93 -14.09 11.89 -11.72
C ALA A 93 -13.63 10.97 -12.87
N ALA A 94 -12.53 10.23 -12.72
CA ALA A 94 -12.06 9.26 -13.70
C ALA A 94 -13.05 8.09 -13.86
N MET A 95 -13.54 7.54 -12.74
CA MET A 95 -14.52 6.45 -12.74
C MET A 95 -15.87 6.90 -13.34
N GLU A 96 -16.33 8.13 -13.05
CA GLU A 96 -17.54 8.71 -13.64
C GLU A 96 -17.41 8.89 -15.16
N ALA A 97 -16.21 9.26 -15.64
CA ALA A 97 -15.94 9.37 -17.08
C ALA A 97 -15.99 8.00 -17.75
N ASP A 98 -15.37 6.98 -17.16
CA ASP A 98 -15.44 5.60 -17.67
C ASP A 98 -16.88 5.07 -17.70
N VAL A 99 -17.65 5.27 -16.64
CA VAL A 99 -19.07 4.88 -16.60
C VAL A 99 -19.88 5.57 -17.69
N LYS A 100 -19.57 6.82 -18.01
CA LYS A 100 -20.26 7.56 -19.08
C LYS A 100 -19.93 7.02 -20.46
N GLU A 101 -18.67 6.61 -20.68
CA GLU A 101 -18.23 6.01 -21.95
C GLU A 101 -18.72 4.56 -22.10
N ASN A 102 -18.71 3.81 -21.00
CA ASN A 102 -18.99 2.38 -20.96
C ASN A 102 -20.14 2.06 -19.97
N PRO A 103 -21.37 2.58 -20.18
CA PRO A 103 -22.44 2.49 -19.18
C PRO A 103 -22.95 1.07 -18.93
N LYS A 104 -22.68 0.14 -19.82
CA LYS A 104 -23.09 -1.26 -19.74
C LYS A 104 -21.94 -2.22 -19.42
N SER A 105 -20.72 -1.70 -19.35
CA SER A 105 -19.54 -2.56 -19.15
C SER A 105 -19.67 -3.44 -17.91
N LEU A 106 -19.08 -4.61 -17.97
CA LEU A 106 -18.87 -5.49 -16.83
C LEU A 106 -17.38 -5.76 -16.68
N VAL A 107 -16.94 -5.81 -15.44
CA VAL A 107 -15.57 -6.17 -15.10
C VAL A 107 -15.57 -7.35 -14.14
N SER A 108 -14.63 -8.23 -14.34
CA SER A 108 -14.31 -9.29 -13.37
C SER A 108 -12.80 -9.41 -13.22
N TRP A 109 -12.35 -9.79 -12.04
CA TRP A 109 -10.94 -10.07 -11.82
C TRP A 109 -10.74 -11.22 -10.85
N THR A 110 -9.55 -11.79 -10.94
CA THR A 110 -9.08 -12.85 -10.05
C THR A 110 -7.75 -12.43 -9.45
N SER A 111 -7.67 -12.50 -8.13
CA SER A 111 -6.42 -12.27 -7.40
C SER A 111 -5.55 -13.53 -7.48
N ASP A 112 -4.47 -13.47 -8.22
CA ASP A 112 -3.50 -14.58 -8.33
C ASP A 112 -2.66 -14.68 -7.05
N ALA A 113 -2.27 -13.53 -6.48
CA ALA A 113 -1.53 -13.47 -5.23
C ALA A 113 -1.89 -12.23 -4.41
N VAL A 114 -1.92 -12.40 -3.09
CA VAL A 114 -1.91 -11.31 -2.11
C VAL A 114 -0.70 -11.54 -1.21
N ARG A 115 0.10 -10.51 -1.00
CA ARG A 115 1.30 -10.54 -0.17
C ARG A 115 1.19 -9.46 0.89
N VAL A 116 0.95 -9.86 2.13
CA VAL A 116 0.86 -8.95 3.29
C VAL A 116 2.21 -8.82 3.94
N ALA A 117 2.63 -7.60 4.26
CA ALA A 117 3.84 -7.32 5.02
C ALA A 117 3.73 -7.91 6.44
N GLY A 118 4.87 -8.28 7.04
CA GLY A 118 4.88 -8.85 8.41
C GLY A 118 4.31 -7.93 9.49
N SER A 119 4.25 -6.62 9.23
CA SER A 119 3.58 -5.61 10.08
C SER A 119 2.05 -5.64 9.99
N GLY A 120 1.48 -6.24 8.93
CA GLY A 120 0.03 -6.35 8.75
C GLY A 120 -0.67 -5.06 8.31
N ASP A 121 0.07 -4.07 7.82
CA ASP A 121 -0.44 -2.74 7.47
C ASP A 121 -0.23 -2.35 6.00
N LEU A 122 0.53 -3.15 5.25
CA LEU A 122 0.80 -2.97 3.83
C LEU A 122 0.68 -4.31 3.10
N ALA A 123 0.12 -4.29 1.89
CA ALA A 123 0.07 -5.48 1.06
C ALA A 123 0.10 -5.14 -0.43
N VAL A 124 0.45 -6.13 -1.23
CA VAL A 124 0.34 -6.09 -2.69
C VAL A 124 -0.55 -7.23 -3.14
N GLU A 125 -1.54 -6.91 -3.97
CA GLU A 125 -2.37 -7.85 -4.70
C GLU A 125 -1.99 -7.78 -6.18
N THR A 126 -1.86 -8.93 -6.82
CA THR A 126 -1.68 -9.05 -8.27
C THR A 126 -2.70 -10.03 -8.84
N GLY A 127 -3.08 -9.80 -10.08
CA GLY A 127 -4.06 -10.67 -10.72
C GLY A 127 -4.30 -10.32 -12.17
N THR A 128 -5.35 -10.94 -12.70
CA THR A 128 -5.84 -10.73 -14.05
C THR A 128 -7.26 -10.23 -14.02
N PHE A 129 -7.63 -9.43 -15.02
CA PHE A 129 -8.98 -8.92 -15.18
C PHE A 129 -9.52 -9.19 -16.59
N THR A 130 -10.83 -9.18 -16.66
CA THR A 130 -11.59 -9.19 -17.92
C THR A 130 -12.57 -8.02 -17.90
N PHE A 131 -12.52 -7.19 -18.94
CA PHE A 131 -13.43 -6.07 -19.12
C PHE A 131 -14.27 -6.30 -20.38
N ASP A 132 -15.59 -6.35 -20.21
CA ASP A 132 -16.59 -6.45 -21.30
C ASP A 132 -17.27 -5.11 -21.46
N PRO A 133 -16.94 -4.31 -22.51
CA PRO A 133 -17.45 -2.95 -22.64
C PRO A 133 -18.96 -2.86 -22.90
N ASP A 134 -19.57 -3.88 -23.49
CA ASP A 134 -21.02 -3.91 -23.78
C ASP A 134 -21.81 -4.71 -22.72
N GLY A 135 -21.14 -5.48 -21.86
CA GLY A 135 -21.75 -6.30 -20.84
C GLY A 135 -22.65 -7.41 -21.37
N ASP A 136 -22.49 -7.81 -22.63
CA ASP A 136 -23.36 -8.78 -23.30
C ASP A 136 -22.65 -10.08 -23.70
N GLY A 137 -21.34 -10.18 -23.42
CA GLY A 137 -20.51 -11.34 -23.68
C GLY A 137 -20.29 -11.66 -25.16
N LYS A 138 -20.67 -10.79 -26.09
CA LYS A 138 -20.59 -11.08 -27.54
C LYS A 138 -19.34 -10.54 -28.20
N LYS A 139 -18.78 -9.43 -27.71
CA LYS A 139 -17.51 -8.93 -28.17
C LYS A 139 -16.36 -9.59 -27.42
N PRO A 140 -15.17 -9.69 -28.03
CA PRO A 140 -14.00 -10.11 -27.27
C PRO A 140 -13.81 -9.17 -26.09
N ALA A 141 -13.84 -9.72 -24.88
CA ALA A 141 -13.53 -8.97 -23.68
C ALA A 141 -12.04 -8.61 -23.69
N ILE A 142 -11.74 -7.43 -23.20
CA ILE A 142 -10.37 -7.00 -22.97
C ILE A 142 -9.84 -7.75 -21.76
N GLN A 143 -8.70 -8.40 -21.92
CA GLN A 143 -8.00 -9.11 -20.84
C GLN A 143 -6.75 -8.35 -20.44
N GLY A 144 -6.53 -8.23 -19.16
CA GLY A 144 -5.38 -7.52 -18.64
C GLY A 144 -4.86 -8.10 -17.32
N SER A 145 -3.81 -7.47 -16.83
CA SER A 145 -3.21 -7.78 -15.53
C SER A 145 -3.15 -6.52 -14.69
N PHE A 146 -3.19 -6.69 -13.38
CA PHE A 146 -3.16 -5.57 -12.44
C PHE A 146 -2.21 -5.81 -11.27
N ALA A 147 -1.80 -4.71 -10.65
CA ALA A 147 -1.11 -4.69 -9.38
C ALA A 147 -1.69 -3.57 -8.51
N THR A 148 -2.22 -3.96 -7.37
CA THR A 148 -2.82 -3.06 -6.38
C THR A 148 -1.99 -3.07 -5.10
N THR A 149 -1.63 -1.89 -4.61
CA THR A 149 -1.03 -1.73 -3.29
C THR A 149 -2.11 -1.34 -2.29
N TRP A 150 -2.22 -2.09 -1.22
CA TRP A 150 -3.15 -1.88 -0.13
C TRP A 150 -2.44 -1.34 1.10
N VAL A 151 -3.07 -0.41 1.81
CA VAL A 151 -2.64 0.10 3.11
C VAL A 151 -3.77 -0.07 4.12
N LYS A 152 -3.42 -0.45 5.34
CA LYS A 152 -4.39 -0.55 6.43
C LYS A 152 -4.37 0.75 7.24
N ALA A 153 -5.47 1.49 7.18
CA ALA A 153 -5.67 2.74 7.90
C ALA A 153 -6.94 2.62 8.76
N ASP A 154 -6.83 2.97 10.04
CA ASP A 154 -7.94 2.89 11.01
C ASP A 154 -8.61 1.50 11.06
N GLY A 155 -7.81 0.44 10.87
CA GLY A 155 -8.27 -0.95 10.88
C GLY A 155 -8.91 -1.44 9.57
N GLU A 156 -9.01 -0.60 8.54
CA GLU A 156 -9.58 -0.94 7.24
C GLU A 156 -8.52 -0.97 6.13
N TRP A 157 -8.60 -1.96 5.26
CA TRP A 157 -7.79 -2.03 4.05
C TRP A 157 -8.32 -1.07 2.98
N ARG A 158 -7.43 -0.23 2.45
CA ARG A 158 -7.72 0.74 1.38
C ARG A 158 -6.65 0.69 0.31
N VAL A 159 -7.03 0.97 -0.93
CA VAL A 159 -6.10 1.04 -2.05
C VAL A 159 -5.25 2.29 -1.95
N LEU A 160 -3.94 2.13 -1.82
CA LEU A 160 -2.96 3.21 -1.88
C LEU A 160 -2.58 3.51 -3.34
N SER A 161 -2.40 2.46 -4.14
CA SER A 161 -2.21 2.63 -5.58
C SER A 161 -2.73 1.44 -6.34
N ASP A 162 -3.28 1.70 -7.52
CA ASP A 162 -3.71 0.68 -8.45
C ASP A 162 -3.23 1.01 -9.86
N ALA A 163 -2.77 -0.02 -10.55
CA ALA A 163 -2.36 0.05 -11.94
C ALA A 163 -2.73 -1.25 -12.65
N GLY A 164 -3.36 -1.13 -13.78
CA GLY A 164 -3.67 -2.25 -14.66
C GLY A 164 -3.43 -1.90 -16.12
N GLY A 165 -3.25 -2.93 -16.92
CA GLY A 165 -3.07 -2.76 -18.35
C GLY A 165 -3.50 -3.99 -19.14
N GLU A 166 -3.86 -3.77 -20.39
CA GLU A 166 -4.23 -4.82 -21.33
C GLU A 166 -3.02 -5.73 -21.63
N ASN A 167 -3.26 -7.02 -21.70
CA ASN A 167 -2.25 -8.00 -22.10
C ASN A 167 -2.05 -7.93 -23.61
N VAL A 168 -1.04 -7.19 -24.06
CA VAL A 168 -0.67 -7.09 -25.47
C VAL A 168 0.05 -8.38 -25.88
N ALA A 169 -0.42 -9.04 -26.93
CA ALA A 169 0.30 -10.18 -27.49
C ALA A 169 1.71 -9.75 -27.92
N ALA A 170 2.72 -10.57 -27.56
CA ALA A 170 4.08 -10.30 -28.03
C ALA A 170 4.12 -10.24 -29.56
N PRO A 171 4.86 -9.31 -30.17
CA PRO A 171 4.99 -9.27 -31.61
C PRO A 171 5.56 -10.60 -32.13
N THR A 172 4.85 -11.23 -33.05
CA THR A 172 5.34 -12.42 -33.73
C THR A 172 6.52 -12.01 -34.66
N THR A 173 7.71 -12.45 -34.26
CA THR A 173 8.96 -12.28 -35.08
C THR A 173 8.98 -13.28 -36.20
#